data_b7c57c46cc477dc890c01531826b67d3
#
_entry.id   b7c57c46cc477dc890c01531826b67d3
#
_cell.length_a   1.000
_cell.length_b   1.000
_cell.length_c   1.000
_cell.angle_alpha   90.00
_cell.angle_beta   90.00
_cell.angle_gamma   90.00
#
_symmetry.space_group_name_H-M   'P 1'
#
loop_
_entity.id
_entity.type
_entity.pdbx_description
1 polymer ?
#
loop_
_entity_poly.entity_id
_entity_poly.type
_entity_poly.pdbx_seq_one_letter_code
_entity_poly.pdbx_strand_id
1 'polypeptide(L)' 'MNVEDASYIGKIIEGGRVTVPEAVRIALGLKQEDLVQVHIKKVTQS' A
#
# COMPACT_ATOMS: atom_id res chain seq x y z
N MET A 1 0.14 8.99 20.48
CA MET A 1 0.64 8.68 19.12
C MET A 1 -0.50 8.17 18.28
N ASN A 2 -0.64 8.74 17.11
CA ASN A 2 -1.72 8.36 16.21
C ASN A 2 -1.23 7.33 15.22
N VAL A 3 -2.04 6.31 14.99
CA VAL A 3 -1.79 5.34 13.96
C VAL A 3 -2.72 5.64 12.81
N GLU A 4 -2.14 5.96 11.67
CA GLU A 4 -2.90 6.21 10.48
C GLU A 4 -2.79 5.00 9.56
N ASP A 5 -3.90 4.55 9.03
CA ASP A 5 -3.84 3.45 8.10
C ASP A 5 -4.79 3.70 6.94
N ALA A 6 -4.55 2.96 5.90
CA ALA A 6 -5.36 3.03 4.70
C ALA A 6 -5.39 1.64 4.07
N SER A 7 -6.47 1.36 3.38
CA SER A 7 -6.60 0.10 2.67
C SER A 7 -6.87 0.39 1.20
N TYR A 8 -6.32 -0.46 0.35
CA TYR A 8 -6.56 -0.34 -1.07
C TYR A 8 -6.32 -1.70 -1.72
N ILE A 9 -6.77 -1.82 -2.94
CA ILE A 9 -6.53 -3.03 -3.73
C ILE A 9 -5.42 -2.73 -4.69
N GLY A 10 -4.33 -3.50 -4.61
CA GLY A 10 -3.20 -3.34 -5.48
C GLY A 10 -3.00 -4.56 -6.36
N LYS A 11 -2.32 -4.36 -7.47
CA LYS A 11 -2.01 -5.43 -8.41
C LYS A 11 -0.52 -5.69 -8.35
N ILE A 12 -0.15 -6.96 -8.23
CA ILE A 12 1.26 -7.34 -8.25
C ILE A 12 1.77 -7.16 -9.69
N ILE A 13 2.80 -6.37 -9.83
CA ILE A 13 3.39 -6.11 -11.13
C ILE A 13 4.77 -6.74 -11.19
N GLU A 14 5.47 -6.50 -12.28
CA GLU A 14 6.76 -7.12 -12.56
C GLU A 14 7.72 -6.94 -11.38
N GLY A 15 8.44 -7.99 -11.05
CA GLY A 15 9.40 -7.95 -9.95
C GLY A 15 8.77 -8.10 -8.57
N GLY A 16 7.50 -8.47 -8.50
CA GLY A 16 6.83 -8.65 -7.22
C GLY A 16 6.48 -7.34 -6.54
N ARG A 17 6.43 -6.26 -7.31
CA ARG A 17 6.13 -4.95 -6.74
C ARG A 17 4.65 -4.64 -6.79
N VAL A 18 4.21 -3.81 -5.88
CA VAL A 18 2.84 -3.32 -5.88
C VAL A 18 2.90 -1.80 -5.75
N THR A 19 2.05 -1.12 -6.49
CA THR A 19 2.05 0.34 -6.47
C THR A 19 1.20 0.85 -5.33
N VAL A 20 1.74 1.80 -4.57
CA VAL A 20 0.98 2.50 -3.55
C VAL A 20 0.30 3.70 -4.23
N PRO A 21 -1.04 3.78 -4.18
CA PRO A 21 -1.74 4.90 -4.84
C PRO A 21 -1.29 6.26 -4.31
N GLU A 22 -1.29 7.23 -5.18
CA GLU A 22 -0.87 8.57 -4.80
C GLU A 22 -1.71 9.12 -3.66
N ALA A 23 -3.01 8.85 -3.69
CA ALA A 23 -3.90 9.33 -2.63
C ALA A 23 -3.48 8.79 -1.27
N VAL A 24 -3.06 7.52 -1.23
CA VAL A 24 -2.61 6.90 0.03
C VAL A 24 -1.29 7.53 0.46
N ARG A 25 -0.37 7.73 -0.49
CA ARG A 25 0.91 8.33 -0.16
C ARG A 25 0.75 9.72 0.42
N ILE A 26 -0.17 10.50 -0.15
CA ILE A 26 -0.43 11.85 0.35
C ILE A 26 -1.11 11.80 1.71
N ALA A 27 -2.11 10.94 1.85
CA ALA A 27 -2.88 10.87 3.08
C ALA A 27 -2.01 10.48 4.28
N LEU A 28 -1.05 9.58 4.07
CA LEU A 28 -0.20 9.12 5.15
C LEU A 28 1.15 9.82 5.18
N GLY A 29 1.41 10.73 4.26
CA GLY A 29 2.67 11.43 4.20
C GLY A 29 3.85 10.53 3.90
N LEU A 30 3.65 9.52 3.06
CA LEU A 30 4.71 8.57 2.75
C LEU A 30 5.73 9.16 1.82
N LYS A 31 6.99 8.91 2.11
CA LYS A 31 8.11 9.36 1.30
C LYS A 31 8.96 8.16 0.92
N GLN A 32 9.81 8.38 -0.07
CA GLN A 32 10.76 7.35 -0.46
C GLN A 32 11.60 6.96 0.75
N GLU A 33 11.86 5.69 0.90
CA GLU A 33 12.63 5.10 1.99
C GLU A 33 11.83 4.93 3.29
N ASP A 34 10.60 5.42 3.35
CA ASP A 34 9.78 5.19 4.53
C ASP A 34 9.45 3.72 4.67
N LEU A 35 9.43 3.25 5.90
CA LEU A 35 9.04 1.87 6.19
C LEU A 35 7.56 1.83 6.50
N VAL A 36 6.88 0.87 5.90
CA VAL A 36 5.46 0.68 6.14
C VAL A 36 5.20 -0.77 6.47
N GLN A 37 4.22 -1.00 7.30
CA GLN A 37 3.79 -2.36 7.61
C GLN A 37 2.70 -2.75 6.64
N VAL A 38 2.85 -3.92 6.02
CA VAL A 38 1.92 -4.35 4.99
C VAL A 38 1.25 -5.65 5.43
N HIS A 39 -0.06 -5.69 5.29
CA HIS A 39 -0.85 -6.90 5.49
C HIS A 39 -1.38 -7.32 4.13
N ILE A 40 -1.11 -8.56 3.74
CA ILE A 40 -1.44 -9.05 2.41
C ILE A 40 -2.57 -10.07 2.49
N LYS A 41 -3.56 -9.86 1.65
CA LYS A 41 -4.66 -10.79 1.51
C LYS A 41 -4.94 -10.95 0.02
N LYS A 42 -5.01 -12.19 -0.43
CA LYS A 42 -5.29 -12.45 -1.83
C LYS A 42 -6.76 -12.23 -2.12
N VAL A 43 -7.03 -11.42 -3.13
CA VAL A 43 -8.40 -11.21 -3.60
C VAL A 43 -8.66 -12.19 -4.72
N THR A 44 -9.63 -13.06 -4.52
CA THR A 44 -9.98 -14.06 -5.51
C THR A 44 -11.05 -13.50 -6.42
N GLN A 45 -10.79 -13.59 -7.73
CA GLN A 45 -11.77 -13.20 -8.73
C GLN A 45 -12.45 -14.45 -9.26
N SER A 46 -13.75 -14.37 -9.42
CA SER A 46 -14.53 -15.48 -9.97
C SER A 46 -15.01 -15.15 -11.37
#